data_3a80c684a2d323162879a60d980fcb06
#
_entry.id   3a80c684a2d323162879a60d980fcb06
#
_cell.length_a   1.000
_cell.length_b   1.000
_cell.length_c   1.000
_cell.angle_alpha   90.00
_cell.angle_beta   90.00
_cell.angle_gamma   90.00
#
_symmetry.space_group_name_H-M   'P 1'
#
loop_
_entity.id
_entity.type
_entity.pdbx_description
1 polymer ?
#
loop_
_entity_poly.entity_id
_entity_poly.type
_entity_poly.pdbx_seq_one_letter_code
_entity_poly.pdbx_strand_id
1 'polypeptide(L)'
;LMAIVILFAGAYLSYSAEGVSLWSDSIISNTTMLGCSMIFYMLFLSMALVHLLKSTKKVGTITVTALGLINAVFFILPILTDILFYDTWLYWVATQILANIILLGCIIGEFFAAKGKERVLYICSSLPLISFAVDVIMIDLGLWNTGVYSKYVFIVFFIAAIIMVIKIIPNNINALAKAKELLYSTNMNIAE
;
A
#
# COMPACT_ATOMS: atom_id res chain seq x y z
N LEU A 1 7.93 -6.45 3.25
CA LEU A 1 6.88 -5.76 2.51
C LEU A 1 6.88 -4.25 2.77
N MET A 2 6.82 -3.79 4.03
CA MET A 2 6.83 -2.35 4.36
C MET A 2 8.04 -1.59 3.80
N ALA A 3 9.24 -2.16 3.82
CA ALA A 3 10.43 -1.54 3.23
C ALA A 3 10.26 -1.32 1.71
N ILE A 4 9.63 -2.26 1.02
CA ILE A 4 9.33 -2.15 -0.42
C ILE A 4 8.31 -1.04 -0.66
N VAL A 5 7.26 -0.94 0.17
CA VAL A 5 6.27 0.16 0.11
C VAL A 5 6.95 1.51 0.27
N ILE A 6 7.86 1.63 1.25
CA ILE A 6 8.62 2.87 1.50
C ILE A 6 9.48 3.24 0.29
N LEU A 7 10.16 2.27 -0.32
CA LEU A 7 11.02 2.50 -1.47
C LEU A 7 10.23 3.02 -2.67
N PHE A 8 9.11 2.37 -3.00
CA PHE A 8 8.28 2.82 -4.13
C PHE A 8 7.50 4.09 -3.84
N ALA A 9 7.08 4.33 -2.59
CA ALA A 9 6.52 5.62 -2.18
C ALA A 9 7.56 6.74 -2.31
N GLY A 10 8.81 6.50 -1.90
CA GLY A 10 9.91 7.43 -2.06
C GLY A 10 10.20 7.74 -3.54
N ALA A 11 10.22 6.72 -4.39
CA ALA A 11 10.36 6.89 -5.83
C ALA A 11 9.21 7.73 -6.41
N TYR A 12 7.95 7.37 -6.10
CA TYR A 12 6.78 8.14 -6.53
C TYR A 12 6.84 9.60 -6.10
N LEU A 13 7.15 9.88 -4.84
CA LEU A 13 7.27 11.23 -4.33
C LEU A 13 8.41 12.01 -4.99
N SER A 14 9.54 11.36 -5.28
CA SER A 14 10.65 11.96 -5.99
C SER A 14 10.27 12.34 -7.42
N TYR A 15 9.55 11.46 -8.11
CA TYR A 15 9.07 11.72 -9.47
C TYR A 15 7.95 12.78 -9.52
N SER A 16 7.07 12.86 -8.52
CA SER A 16 5.99 13.84 -8.46
C SER A 16 6.46 15.25 -8.05
N ALA A 17 7.65 15.39 -7.48
CA ALA A 17 8.17 16.64 -6.93
C ALA A 17 8.99 17.49 -7.92
N GLU A 18 8.80 17.32 -9.24
CA GLU A 18 9.59 17.99 -10.29
C GLU A 18 11.10 17.68 -10.26
N GLY A 19 11.57 16.86 -9.32
CA GLY A 19 12.97 16.44 -9.23
C GLY A 19 13.44 15.56 -10.40
N VAL A 20 12.54 15.20 -11.28
CA VAL A 20 12.78 14.28 -12.38
C VAL A 20 13.55 14.91 -13.53
N SER A 21 13.47 16.22 -13.72
CA SER A 21 14.31 16.96 -14.68
C SER A 21 15.81 16.78 -14.42
N LEU A 22 16.17 16.35 -13.21
CA LEU A 22 17.55 16.05 -12.82
C LEU A 22 18.05 14.67 -13.35
N TRP A 23 17.15 13.77 -13.74
CA TRP A 23 17.50 12.38 -14.09
C TRP A 23 17.39 12.07 -15.57
N SER A 24 16.52 12.75 -16.30
CA SER A 24 16.35 12.55 -17.74
C SER A 24 15.66 13.75 -18.39
N ASP A 25 16.19 14.18 -19.54
CA ASP A 25 15.58 15.23 -20.37
C ASP A 25 14.38 14.70 -21.18
N SER A 26 14.12 13.40 -21.14
CA SER A 26 13.02 12.78 -21.89
C SER A 26 11.72 12.75 -21.07
N ILE A 27 10.72 13.51 -21.52
CA ILE A 27 9.38 13.54 -20.93
C ILE A 27 8.74 12.16 -20.94
N ILE A 28 8.94 11.37 -22.01
CA ILE A 28 8.39 10.02 -22.15
C ILE A 28 8.98 9.07 -21.11
N SER A 29 10.30 9.10 -20.91
CA SER A 29 10.97 8.29 -19.88
C SER A 29 10.44 8.64 -18.49
N ASN A 30 10.25 9.92 -18.22
CA ASN A 30 9.80 10.41 -16.92
C ASN A 30 8.35 10.01 -16.61
N THR A 31 7.45 10.14 -17.57
CA THR A 31 6.03 9.73 -17.40
C THR A 31 5.90 8.21 -17.23
N THR A 32 6.68 7.42 -17.95
CA THR A 32 6.70 5.97 -17.82
C THR A 32 7.22 5.54 -16.44
N MET A 33 8.31 6.14 -15.99
CA MET A 33 8.88 5.86 -14.66
C MET A 33 7.92 6.26 -13.53
N LEU A 34 7.24 7.40 -13.67
CA LEU A 34 6.20 7.82 -12.74
C LEU A 34 5.06 6.79 -12.68
N GLY A 35 4.53 6.40 -13.84
CA GLY A 35 3.49 5.40 -13.94
C GLY A 35 3.89 4.06 -13.30
N CYS A 36 5.08 3.56 -13.60
CA CYS A 36 5.61 2.33 -13.00
C CYS A 36 5.72 2.45 -11.47
N SER A 37 6.25 3.56 -10.96
CA SER A 37 6.39 3.75 -9.51
C SER A 37 5.04 3.82 -8.80
N MET A 38 4.02 4.43 -9.42
CA MET A 38 2.65 4.47 -8.90
C MET A 38 2.01 3.07 -8.87
N ILE A 39 2.13 2.31 -9.96
CA ILE A 39 1.60 0.94 -10.06
C ILE A 39 2.17 0.07 -8.93
N PHE A 40 3.49 0.04 -8.79
CA PHE A 40 4.14 -0.77 -7.76
C PHE A 40 3.82 -0.27 -6.36
N TYR A 41 3.83 1.03 -6.14
CA TYR A 41 3.48 1.62 -4.86
C TYR A 41 2.07 1.18 -4.41
N MET A 42 1.05 1.38 -5.27
CA MET A 42 -0.33 1.05 -4.94
C MET A 42 -0.53 -0.45 -4.73
N LEU A 43 0.10 -1.29 -5.53
CA LEU A 43 0.04 -2.74 -5.39
C LEU A 43 0.64 -3.19 -4.04
N PHE A 44 1.85 -2.74 -3.71
CA PHE A 44 2.50 -3.13 -2.46
C PHE A 44 1.81 -2.57 -1.22
N LEU A 45 1.28 -1.33 -1.30
CA LEU A 45 0.44 -0.77 -0.24
C LEU A 45 -0.79 -1.64 0.00
N SER A 46 -1.52 -1.99 -1.07
CA SER A 46 -2.70 -2.84 -0.98
C SER A 46 -2.38 -4.23 -0.41
N MET A 47 -1.26 -4.83 -0.81
CA MET A 47 -0.77 -6.09 -0.23
C MET A 47 -0.46 -5.95 1.26
N ALA A 48 0.18 -4.85 1.67
CA ALA A 48 0.47 -4.59 3.08
C ALA A 48 -0.81 -4.45 3.90
N LEU A 49 -1.81 -3.75 3.37
CA LEU A 49 -3.11 -3.56 4.02
C LEU A 49 -3.87 -4.89 4.21
N VAL A 50 -3.85 -5.77 3.21
CA VAL A 50 -4.50 -7.09 3.33
C VAL A 50 -3.92 -7.94 4.46
N HIS A 51 -2.62 -7.79 4.78
CA HIS A 51 -2.03 -8.48 5.93
C HIS A 51 -2.59 -8.02 7.28
N LEU A 52 -3.17 -6.83 7.36
CA LEU A 52 -3.82 -6.31 8.57
C LEU A 52 -5.25 -6.83 8.73
N LEU A 53 -5.89 -7.26 7.65
CA LEU A 53 -7.26 -7.78 7.68
C LEU A 53 -7.32 -9.16 8.35
N LYS A 54 -8.35 -9.39 9.15
CA LYS A 54 -8.62 -10.65 9.85
C LYS A 54 -9.85 -11.34 9.25
N SER A 55 -11.03 -10.78 9.46
CA SER A 55 -12.31 -11.35 9.02
C SER A 55 -12.56 -11.16 7.51
N THR A 56 -12.17 -10.01 6.97
CA THR A 56 -12.36 -9.65 5.55
C THR A 56 -11.15 -9.99 4.68
N LYS A 57 -10.15 -10.68 5.23
CA LYS A 57 -8.89 -11.02 4.55
C LYS A 57 -9.06 -11.69 3.20
N LYS A 58 -10.05 -12.61 3.08
CA LYS A 58 -10.33 -13.32 1.82
C LYS A 58 -10.74 -12.35 0.71
N VAL A 59 -11.64 -11.41 1.01
CA VAL A 59 -12.09 -10.38 0.06
C VAL A 59 -10.93 -9.50 -0.34
N GLY A 60 -10.17 -8.99 0.65
CA GLY A 60 -8.98 -8.18 0.39
C GLY A 60 -7.96 -8.90 -0.48
N THR A 61 -7.69 -10.19 -0.23
CA THR A 61 -6.75 -10.98 -1.04
C THR A 61 -7.22 -11.11 -2.48
N ILE A 62 -8.49 -11.42 -2.71
CA ILE A 62 -9.06 -11.52 -4.07
C ILE A 62 -8.92 -10.16 -4.78
N THR A 63 -9.27 -9.06 -4.12
CA THR A 63 -9.17 -7.71 -4.68
C THR A 63 -7.74 -7.38 -5.07
N VAL A 64 -6.75 -7.64 -4.20
CA VAL A 64 -5.34 -7.34 -4.48
C VAL A 64 -4.78 -8.26 -5.57
N THR A 65 -5.20 -9.52 -5.63
CA THR A 65 -4.79 -10.41 -6.71
C THR A 65 -5.33 -9.94 -8.06
N ALA A 66 -6.61 -9.57 -8.12
CA ALA A 66 -7.20 -9.00 -9.33
C ALA A 66 -6.50 -7.69 -9.74
N LEU A 67 -6.24 -6.81 -8.77
CA LEU A 67 -5.50 -5.56 -8.98
C LEU A 67 -4.09 -5.83 -9.53
N GLY A 68 -3.39 -6.84 -8.99
CA GLY A 68 -2.07 -7.24 -9.46
C GLY A 68 -2.06 -7.70 -10.92
N LEU A 69 -3.07 -8.50 -11.31
CA LEU A 69 -3.22 -8.93 -12.71
C LEU A 69 -3.51 -7.76 -13.64
N ILE A 70 -4.41 -6.87 -13.24
CA ILE A 70 -4.75 -5.67 -14.02
C ILE A 70 -3.53 -4.75 -14.14
N ASN A 71 -2.81 -4.51 -13.05
CA ASN A 71 -1.60 -3.70 -13.06
C ASN A 71 -0.50 -4.31 -13.94
N ALA A 72 -0.37 -5.64 -13.98
CA ALA A 72 0.55 -6.31 -14.89
C ALA A 72 0.21 -6.03 -16.36
N VAL A 73 -1.09 -5.98 -16.71
CA VAL A 73 -1.51 -5.61 -18.06
C VAL A 73 -1.11 -4.17 -18.37
N PHE A 74 -1.40 -3.21 -17.49
CA PHE A 74 -1.02 -1.79 -17.69
C PHE A 74 0.50 -1.58 -17.74
N PHE A 75 1.27 -2.42 -17.05
CA PHE A 75 2.73 -2.38 -17.09
C PHE A 75 3.29 -2.94 -18.41
N ILE A 76 2.72 -4.05 -18.90
CA ILE A 76 3.19 -4.75 -20.09
C ILE A 76 2.74 -4.04 -21.38
N LEU A 77 1.56 -3.42 -21.38
CA LEU A 77 0.96 -2.81 -22.55
C LEU A 77 1.89 -1.79 -23.26
N PRO A 78 2.51 -0.82 -22.55
CA PRO A 78 3.45 0.12 -23.17
C PRO A 78 4.74 -0.53 -23.69
N ILE A 79 5.09 -1.73 -23.20
CA ILE A 79 6.29 -2.46 -23.64
C ILE A 79 6.03 -3.21 -24.95
N LEU A 80 4.81 -3.73 -25.11
CA LEU A 80 4.44 -4.56 -26.26
C LEU A 80 3.78 -3.77 -27.41
N THR A 81 3.36 -2.55 -27.15
CA THR A 81 2.59 -1.71 -28.10
C THR A 81 3.12 -0.28 -28.06
N ASP A 82 2.72 0.53 -29.05
CA ASP A 82 3.01 1.97 -29.07
C ASP A 82 2.08 2.78 -28.14
N ILE A 83 1.22 2.12 -27.36
CA ILE A 83 0.28 2.77 -26.43
C ILE A 83 1.06 3.24 -25.21
N LEU A 84 1.08 4.54 -24.97
CA LEU A 84 1.73 5.10 -23.79
C LEU A 84 0.88 4.88 -22.52
N PHE A 85 1.53 4.83 -21.36
CA PHE A 85 0.83 4.74 -20.07
C PHE A 85 -0.19 5.87 -19.89
N TYR A 86 0.12 7.05 -20.41
CA TYR A 86 -0.77 8.20 -20.38
C TYR A 86 -2.11 7.96 -21.09
N ASP A 87 -2.11 7.23 -22.20
CA ASP A 87 -3.32 6.92 -22.98
C ASP A 87 -4.27 5.98 -22.20
N THR A 88 -3.72 5.20 -21.29
CA THR A 88 -4.47 4.24 -20.45
C THR A 88 -4.71 4.76 -19.03
N TRP A 89 -4.23 5.96 -18.71
CA TRP A 89 -4.27 6.54 -17.37
C TRP A 89 -5.65 6.50 -16.72
N LEU A 90 -6.68 6.96 -17.43
CA LEU A 90 -8.04 7.01 -16.90
C LEU A 90 -8.58 5.62 -16.49
N TYR A 91 -8.31 4.61 -17.33
CA TYR A 91 -8.73 3.24 -17.03
C TYR A 91 -7.98 2.66 -15.84
N TRP A 92 -6.68 2.93 -15.76
CA TRP A 92 -5.88 2.53 -14.61
C TRP A 92 -6.38 3.20 -13.33
N VAL A 93 -6.61 4.50 -13.33
CA VAL A 93 -7.15 5.26 -12.19
C VAL A 93 -8.51 4.69 -11.76
N ALA A 94 -9.42 4.44 -12.67
CA ALA A 94 -10.73 3.88 -12.36
C ALA A 94 -10.60 2.52 -11.66
N THR A 95 -9.69 1.64 -12.12
CA THR A 95 -9.46 0.34 -11.47
C THR A 95 -8.85 0.48 -10.08
N GLN A 96 -7.93 1.44 -9.87
CA GLN A 96 -7.35 1.72 -8.55
C GLN A 96 -8.40 2.26 -7.58
N ILE A 97 -9.25 3.21 -8.01
CA ILE A 97 -10.34 3.76 -7.19
C ILE A 97 -11.30 2.64 -6.76
N LEU A 98 -11.71 1.78 -7.70
CA LEU A 98 -12.59 0.65 -7.39
C LEU A 98 -11.97 -0.30 -6.36
N ALA A 99 -10.72 -0.68 -6.55
CA ALA A 99 -10.00 -1.53 -5.60
C ALA A 99 -9.86 -0.86 -4.22
N ASN A 100 -9.57 0.44 -4.19
CA ASN A 100 -9.46 1.22 -2.95
C ASN A 100 -10.79 1.30 -2.20
N ILE A 101 -11.92 1.46 -2.90
CA ILE A 101 -13.27 1.43 -2.30
C ILE A 101 -13.53 0.07 -1.64
N ILE A 102 -13.21 -1.03 -2.30
CA ILE A 102 -13.39 -2.38 -1.74
C ILE A 102 -12.48 -2.58 -0.52
N LEU A 103 -11.21 -2.21 -0.61
CA LEU A 103 -10.27 -2.33 0.51
C LEU A 103 -10.66 -1.43 1.68
N LEU A 104 -11.14 -0.21 1.42
CA LEU A 104 -11.65 0.68 2.45
C LEU A 104 -12.88 0.09 3.14
N GLY A 105 -13.79 -0.53 2.39
CA GLY A 105 -14.93 -1.28 2.94
C GLY A 105 -14.48 -2.42 3.86
N CYS A 106 -13.44 -3.18 3.47
CA CYS A 106 -12.83 -4.20 4.31
C CYS A 106 -12.25 -3.62 5.61
N ILE A 107 -11.51 -2.51 5.51
CA ILE A 107 -10.91 -1.83 6.67
C ILE A 107 -12.00 -1.30 7.62
N ILE A 108 -13.08 -0.73 7.08
CA ILE A 108 -14.22 -0.26 7.87
C ILE A 108 -14.90 -1.44 8.60
N GLY A 109 -15.08 -2.56 7.93
CA GLY A 109 -15.60 -3.79 8.56
C GLY A 109 -14.73 -4.27 9.72
N GLU A 110 -13.41 -4.30 9.54
CA GLU A 110 -12.46 -4.65 10.60
C GLU A 110 -12.46 -3.62 11.74
N PHE A 111 -12.59 -2.33 11.42
CA PHE A 111 -12.66 -1.26 12.42
C PHE A 111 -13.85 -1.43 13.38
N PHE A 112 -15.02 -1.80 12.87
CA PHE A 112 -16.19 -2.06 13.71
C PHE A 112 -16.04 -3.34 14.53
N ALA A 113 -15.38 -4.35 14.01
CA ALA A 113 -15.10 -5.60 14.71
C ALA A 113 -13.98 -5.46 15.77
N ALA A 114 -13.06 -4.52 15.57
CA ALA A 114 -11.88 -4.32 16.41
C ALA A 114 -12.22 -3.66 17.76
N LYS A 115 -11.34 -3.86 18.75
CA LYS A 115 -11.45 -3.25 20.09
C LYS A 115 -10.18 -2.46 20.43
N GLY A 116 -10.38 -1.37 21.17
CA GLY A 116 -9.28 -0.60 21.76
C GLY A 116 -8.27 -0.08 20.74
N LYS A 117 -6.99 -0.39 20.95
CA LYS A 117 -5.87 0.12 20.15
C LYS A 117 -5.85 -0.37 18.69
N GLU A 118 -6.51 -1.50 18.40
CA GLU A 118 -6.58 -2.01 17.02
C GLU A 118 -7.39 -1.09 16.12
N ARG A 119 -8.38 -0.35 16.64
CA ARG A 119 -9.15 0.64 15.86
C ARG A 119 -8.27 1.74 15.29
N VAL A 120 -7.30 2.22 16.08
CA VAL A 120 -6.38 3.27 15.62
C VAL A 120 -5.55 2.77 14.43
N LEU A 121 -5.16 1.50 14.44
CA LEU A 121 -4.45 0.87 13.34
C LEU A 121 -5.26 0.94 12.03
N TYR A 122 -6.55 0.58 12.08
CA TYR A 122 -7.40 0.61 10.90
C TYR A 122 -7.67 2.03 10.40
N ILE A 123 -7.82 3.01 11.29
CA ILE A 123 -7.90 4.43 10.91
C ILE A 123 -6.63 4.86 10.18
N CYS A 124 -5.45 4.63 10.78
CA CYS A 124 -4.18 4.99 10.15
C CYS A 124 -3.97 4.28 8.81
N SER A 125 -4.45 3.04 8.68
CA SER A 125 -4.33 2.26 7.44
C SER A 125 -5.25 2.74 6.33
N SER A 126 -6.38 3.38 6.65
CA SER A 126 -7.30 3.95 5.66
C SER A 126 -6.79 5.26 5.06
N LEU A 127 -5.96 6.01 5.78
CA LEU A 127 -5.50 7.33 5.34
C LEU A 127 -4.79 7.34 3.98
N PRO A 128 -3.85 6.42 3.67
CA PRO A 128 -3.19 6.40 2.36
C PRO A 128 -4.15 6.12 1.20
N LEU A 129 -5.18 5.27 1.41
CA LEU A 129 -6.17 4.98 0.38
C LEU A 129 -7.04 6.21 0.09
N ILE A 130 -7.49 6.88 1.15
CA ILE A 130 -8.32 8.09 1.04
C ILE A 130 -7.51 9.23 0.39
N SER A 131 -6.27 9.45 0.85
CA SER A 131 -5.44 10.52 0.30
C SER A 131 -5.11 10.33 -1.16
N PHE A 132 -4.83 9.09 -1.58
CA PHE A 132 -4.60 8.78 -2.99
C PHE A 132 -5.85 9.09 -3.83
N ALA A 133 -7.04 8.67 -3.39
CA ALA A 133 -8.27 8.93 -4.11
C ALA A 133 -8.56 10.43 -4.21
N VAL A 134 -8.34 11.18 -3.12
CA VAL A 134 -8.53 12.64 -3.10
C VAL A 134 -7.53 13.32 -4.05
N ASP A 135 -6.23 13.00 -3.98
CA ASP A 135 -5.22 13.61 -4.83
C ASP A 135 -5.50 13.36 -6.31
N VAL A 136 -5.85 12.13 -6.69
CA VAL A 136 -6.18 11.78 -8.07
C VAL A 136 -7.38 12.58 -8.56
N ILE A 137 -8.47 12.63 -7.79
CA ILE A 137 -9.68 13.38 -8.17
C ILE A 137 -9.36 14.87 -8.32
N MET A 138 -8.58 15.44 -7.40
CA MET A 138 -8.26 16.86 -7.43
C MET A 138 -7.32 17.24 -8.57
N ILE A 139 -6.41 16.34 -8.95
CA ILE A 139 -5.55 16.51 -10.14
C ILE A 139 -6.40 16.43 -11.41
N ASP A 140 -7.28 15.44 -11.53
CA ASP A 140 -8.12 15.25 -12.71
C ASP A 140 -9.14 16.39 -12.89
N LEU A 141 -9.60 17.01 -11.79
CA LEU A 141 -10.42 18.23 -11.81
C LEU A 141 -9.63 19.51 -12.12
N GLY A 142 -8.29 19.41 -12.24
CA GLY A 142 -7.42 20.56 -12.47
C GLY A 142 -7.33 21.54 -11.28
N LEU A 143 -7.76 21.11 -10.08
CA LEU A 143 -7.72 21.93 -8.87
C LEU A 143 -6.32 21.94 -8.23
N TRP A 144 -5.53 20.90 -8.49
CA TRP A 144 -4.15 20.79 -8.02
C TRP A 144 -3.22 20.35 -9.15
N ASN A 145 -2.02 20.93 -9.16
CA ASN A 145 -0.98 20.55 -10.13
C ASN A 145 -0.10 19.39 -9.63
N THR A 146 -0.15 19.08 -8.35
CA THR A 146 0.69 18.02 -7.74
C THR A 146 -0.03 17.36 -6.57
N GLY A 147 0.30 16.10 -6.29
CA GLY A 147 -0.21 15.33 -5.14
C GLY A 147 0.29 15.89 -3.80
N VAL A 148 -0.27 17.01 -3.38
CA VAL A 148 0.19 17.75 -2.18
C VAL A 148 -0.18 17.02 -0.90
N TYR A 149 -1.39 16.46 -0.83
CA TYR A 149 -1.89 15.85 0.42
C TYR A 149 -1.33 14.47 0.69
N SER A 150 -1.13 13.65 -0.34
CA SER A 150 -0.54 12.33 -0.18
C SER A 150 0.82 12.38 0.48
N LYS A 151 1.65 13.40 0.20
CA LYS A 151 2.96 13.57 0.81
C LYS A 151 2.89 13.66 2.34
N TYR A 152 1.98 14.46 2.87
CA TYR A 152 1.82 14.63 4.32
C TYR A 152 1.17 13.41 4.98
N VAL A 153 0.18 12.81 4.32
CA VAL A 153 -0.49 11.62 4.82
C VAL A 153 0.47 10.43 4.86
N PHE A 154 1.39 10.31 3.90
CA PHE A 154 2.41 9.28 3.94
C PHE A 154 3.35 9.43 5.14
N ILE A 155 3.75 10.64 5.48
CA ILE A 155 4.58 10.87 6.68
C ILE A 155 3.85 10.36 7.92
N VAL A 156 2.57 10.72 8.09
CA VAL A 156 1.76 10.26 9.22
C VAL A 156 1.60 8.74 9.21
N PHE A 157 1.33 8.15 8.05
CA PHE A 157 1.20 6.70 7.90
C PHE A 157 2.51 5.98 8.25
N PHE A 158 3.66 6.46 7.77
CA PHE A 158 4.94 5.86 8.08
C PHE A 158 5.30 5.98 9.57
N ILE A 159 5.05 7.12 10.20
CA ILE A 159 5.24 7.27 11.64
C ILE A 159 4.37 6.27 12.40
N ALA A 160 3.08 6.15 12.04
CA ALA A 160 2.18 5.19 12.65
C ALA A 160 2.63 3.73 12.42
N ALA A 161 3.08 3.40 11.21
CA ALA A 161 3.61 2.09 10.87
C ALA A 161 4.88 1.75 11.67
N ILE A 162 5.82 2.69 11.81
CA ILE A 162 7.03 2.53 12.60
C ILE A 162 6.68 2.29 14.08
N ILE A 163 5.79 3.09 14.66
CA ILE A 163 5.34 2.93 16.04
C ILE A 163 4.72 1.54 16.25
N MET A 164 3.95 1.05 15.28
CA MET A 164 3.35 -0.29 15.35
C MET A 164 4.41 -1.39 15.29
N VAL A 165 5.36 -1.29 14.36
CA VAL A 165 6.46 -2.26 14.24
C VAL A 165 7.24 -2.33 15.55
N ILE A 166 7.59 -1.20 16.15
CA ILE A 166 8.30 -1.12 17.43
C ILE A 166 7.49 -1.78 18.56
N LYS A 167 6.15 -1.72 18.52
CA LYS A 167 5.31 -2.34 19.57
C LYS A 167 5.01 -3.83 19.30
N ILE A 168 4.91 -4.23 18.04
CA ILE A 168 4.55 -5.61 17.66
C ILE A 168 5.76 -6.54 17.79
N ILE A 169 6.96 -6.10 17.43
CA ILE A 169 8.17 -6.93 17.44
C ILE A 169 8.46 -7.48 18.85
N PRO A 170 8.54 -6.68 19.92
CA PRO A 170 8.79 -7.21 21.27
C PRO A 170 7.71 -8.19 21.74
N ASN A 171 6.43 -7.90 21.43
CA ASN A 171 5.34 -8.80 21.80
C ASN A 171 5.43 -10.15 21.10
N ASN A 172 5.81 -10.18 19.84
CA ASN A 172 6.00 -11.41 19.08
C ASN A 172 7.23 -12.21 19.57
N ILE A 173 8.33 -11.52 19.90
CA ILE A 173 9.52 -12.15 20.48
C ILE A 173 9.19 -12.79 21.82
N ASN A 174 8.47 -12.10 22.70
CA ASN A 174 8.05 -12.63 24.00
C ASN A 174 7.08 -13.81 23.86
N ALA A 175 6.15 -13.76 22.88
CA ALA A 175 5.25 -14.87 22.59
C ALA A 175 6.02 -16.09 22.08
N LEU A 176 6.99 -15.89 21.20
CA LEU A 176 7.85 -16.95 20.68
C LEU A 176 8.72 -17.58 21.78
N ALA A 177 9.28 -16.77 22.67
CA ALA A 177 10.06 -17.25 23.81
C ALA A 177 9.21 -18.15 24.74
N LYS A 178 7.99 -17.71 25.09
CA LYS A 178 7.05 -18.50 25.88
C LYS A 178 6.64 -19.81 25.19
N ALA A 179 6.36 -19.77 23.88
CA ALA A 179 6.04 -20.97 23.13
C ALA A 179 7.20 -21.97 23.10
N LYS A 180 8.44 -21.48 23.00
CA LYS A 180 9.64 -22.29 23.04
C LYS A 180 9.82 -22.94 24.41
N GLU A 181 9.65 -22.21 25.51
CA GLU A 181 9.69 -22.75 26.87
C GLU A 181 8.64 -23.85 27.09
N LEU A 182 7.41 -23.61 26.60
CA LEU A 182 6.33 -24.60 26.70
C LEU A 182 6.67 -25.90 25.94
N LEU A 183 7.26 -25.78 24.79
CA LEU A 183 7.68 -26.91 23.97
C LEU A 183 8.80 -27.71 24.65
N TYR A 184 9.77 -27.04 25.27
CA TYR A 184 10.83 -27.72 26.04
C TYR A 184 10.28 -28.44 27.25
N SER A 185 9.38 -27.82 28.03
CA SER A 185 8.77 -28.46 29.20
C SER A 185 7.92 -29.68 28.82
N THR A 186 7.18 -29.61 27.70
CA THR A 186 6.38 -30.72 27.21
C THR A 186 7.24 -31.87 26.72
N ASN A 187 8.34 -31.60 26.01
CA ASN A 187 9.27 -32.65 25.59
C ASN A 187 10.03 -33.33 26.75
N MET A 188 10.33 -32.60 27.82
CA MET A 188 10.93 -33.19 29.03
C MET A 188 9.96 -34.12 29.73
N ASN A 189 8.68 -33.75 29.85
CA ASN A 189 7.65 -34.60 30.48
C ASN A 189 7.26 -35.85 29.65
N ILE A 190 7.63 -35.91 28.38
CA ILE A 190 7.43 -37.11 27.53
C ILE A 190 8.63 -38.06 27.62
N ALA A 191 9.80 -37.59 28.07
CA ALA A 191 11.03 -38.35 28.15
C ALA A 191 11.22 -39.05 29.53
N GLU A 192 10.39 -38.71 30.51
CA GLU A 192 10.24 -39.41 31.79
C GLU A 192 9.13 -40.49 31.69
#